data_1d084b5ef3fd417393d82a10c659bac1
#
_entry.id   1d084b5ef3fd417393d82a10c659bac1
#
_cell.length_a   1.000
_cell.length_b   1.000
_cell.length_c   1.000
_cell.angle_alpha   90.00
_cell.angle_beta   90.00
_cell.angle_gamma   90.00
#
_symmetry.space_group_name_H-M   'P 1'
#
loop_
_entity.id
_entity.type
_entity.pdbx_description
1 polymer ?
#
loop_
_entity_poly.entity_id
_entity_poly.type
_entity_poly.pdbx_seq_one_letter_code
_entity_poly.pdbx_strand_id
1 'polypeptide(L)'
;MLELIYKMQPLDYVYLLVGIILFIFAIQSFLNKDHKYRIGTGLFWLLYSVSFIFGSYLSKEINGWLVIAMAAIVLVKQLGKGHYFESPIEFKKGEAVRIGNIIFIPALLVGIITFIIGFFTKLGALVGLGIAAIIAMGAALYITKGSFNQGFHEGRRLIDAIGWTAILSQLLAALGYLFNLAGVGKIISSAVASVVPADNVFLVVVAYCIGMVIFTMIMGNAFAAFAMITSAIGVPMLVVAHGANPAAIGAIAMLAGYCGTLMTPMAANFNIVPVALLEMRDQYGVIKAQLPIALIMLVLNILLMYYFI
;
A
#
# COMPACT_ATOMS: atom_id res chain seq x y z
N MET A 1 11.54 -2.93 30.42
CA MET A 1 11.13 -3.84 29.32
C MET A 1 9.78 -4.52 29.60
N LEU A 2 9.56 -5.14 30.77
CA LEU A 2 8.26 -5.76 31.09
C LEU A 2 7.10 -4.76 31.20
N GLU A 3 7.30 -3.55 31.72
CA GLU A 3 6.28 -2.49 31.77
C GLU A 3 5.89 -1.96 30.39
N LEU A 4 6.82 -1.96 29.43
CA LEU A 4 6.56 -1.60 28.03
C LEU A 4 5.63 -2.62 27.36
N ILE A 5 5.86 -3.92 27.60
CA ILE A 5 5.06 -5.02 27.04
C ILE A 5 3.61 -4.96 27.58
N TYR A 6 3.43 -4.55 28.82
CA TYR A 6 2.10 -4.47 29.46
C TYR A 6 1.22 -3.33 28.92
N LYS A 7 1.82 -2.33 28.26
CA LYS A 7 1.11 -1.18 27.64
C LYS A 7 0.89 -1.32 26.14
N MET A 8 1.38 -2.39 25.52
CA MET A 8 1.27 -2.58 24.07
C MET A 8 -0.18 -2.83 23.65
N GLN A 9 -0.61 -2.13 22.64
CA GLN A 9 -1.88 -2.41 21.98
C GLN A 9 -1.75 -3.64 21.05
N PRO A 10 -2.83 -4.33 20.71
CA PRO A 10 -2.77 -5.50 19.82
C PRO A 10 -2.02 -5.25 18.51
N LEU A 11 -2.09 -4.05 17.96
CA LEU A 11 -1.40 -3.66 16.73
C LEU A 11 0.13 -3.58 16.90
N ASP A 12 0.61 -3.20 18.09
CA ASP A 12 2.06 -3.13 18.38
C ASP A 12 2.72 -4.50 18.31
N TYR A 13 2.00 -5.58 18.66
CA TYR A 13 2.51 -6.95 18.51
C TYR A 13 2.68 -7.33 17.03
N VAL A 14 1.79 -6.87 16.16
CA VAL A 14 1.92 -7.10 14.71
C VAL A 14 3.13 -6.32 14.18
N TYR A 15 3.30 -5.07 14.58
CA TYR A 15 4.47 -4.26 14.19
C TYR A 15 5.77 -4.87 14.72
N LEU A 16 5.78 -5.36 15.94
CA LEU A 16 6.93 -6.06 16.52
C LEU A 16 7.30 -7.31 15.71
N LEU A 17 6.31 -8.12 15.33
CA LEU A 17 6.52 -9.31 14.50
C LEU A 17 7.14 -8.94 13.14
N VAL A 18 6.55 -7.96 12.43
CA VAL A 18 7.07 -7.48 11.14
C VAL A 18 8.49 -6.94 11.32
N GLY A 19 8.72 -6.14 12.35
CA GLY A 19 10.02 -5.57 12.64
C GLY A 19 11.10 -6.63 12.92
N ILE A 20 10.77 -7.70 13.67
CA ILE A 20 11.68 -8.83 13.88
C ILE A 20 12.02 -9.55 12.58
N ILE A 21 11.02 -9.79 11.72
CA ILE A 21 11.25 -10.41 10.39
C ILE A 21 12.19 -9.55 9.55
N LEU A 22 11.95 -8.23 9.49
CA LEU A 22 12.80 -7.29 8.77
C LEU A 22 14.23 -7.24 9.37
N PHE A 23 14.37 -7.34 10.68
CA PHE A 23 15.66 -7.43 11.34
C PHE A 23 16.46 -8.67 10.95
N ILE A 24 15.78 -9.82 10.89
CA ILE A 24 16.38 -11.08 10.41
C ILE A 24 16.85 -10.91 8.96
N PHE A 25 16.04 -10.31 8.10
CA PHE A 25 16.40 -10.05 6.70
C PHE A 25 17.58 -9.07 6.57
N ALA A 26 17.64 -8.05 7.44
CA ALA A 26 18.79 -7.15 7.50
C ALA A 26 20.09 -7.90 7.84
N ILE A 27 20.08 -8.75 8.88
CA ILE A 27 21.23 -9.58 9.25
C ILE A 27 21.63 -10.51 8.10
N GLN A 28 20.68 -11.19 7.49
CA GLN A 28 20.94 -12.07 6.34
C GLN A 28 21.56 -11.30 5.16
N SER A 29 21.15 -10.03 4.96
CA SER A 29 21.72 -9.19 3.91
C SER A 29 23.17 -8.82 4.20
N PHE A 30 23.48 -8.44 5.45
CA PHE A 30 24.88 -8.15 5.87
C PHE A 30 25.80 -9.38 5.76
N LEU A 31 25.29 -10.57 6.05
CA LEU A 31 26.06 -11.82 6.03
C LEU A 31 26.25 -12.38 4.61
N ASN A 32 25.41 -11.97 3.65
CA ASN A 32 25.50 -12.46 2.28
C ASN A 32 26.66 -11.79 1.52
N LYS A 33 27.80 -12.47 1.46
CA LYS A 33 29.03 -11.95 0.81
C LYS A 33 28.88 -11.77 -0.71
N ASP A 34 28.00 -12.53 -1.33
CA ASP A 34 27.77 -12.50 -2.78
C ASP A 34 26.82 -11.37 -3.20
N HIS A 35 26.21 -10.69 -2.23
CA HIS A 35 25.29 -9.59 -2.50
C HIS A 35 26.09 -8.30 -2.72
N LYS A 36 26.08 -7.78 -3.95
CA LYS A 36 26.82 -6.56 -4.36
C LYS A 36 26.56 -5.36 -3.43
N TYR A 37 25.33 -5.15 -2.98
CA TYR A 37 24.91 -4.02 -2.17
C TYR A 37 24.53 -4.42 -0.74
N ARG A 38 25.18 -5.46 -0.18
CA ARG A 38 24.85 -6.06 1.12
C ARG A 38 24.73 -5.06 2.27
N ILE A 39 25.62 -4.05 2.29
CA ILE A 39 25.65 -3.05 3.37
C ILE A 39 24.45 -2.10 3.24
N GLY A 40 24.22 -1.55 2.05
CA GLY A 40 23.10 -0.64 1.83
C GLY A 40 21.76 -1.33 1.99
N THR A 41 21.59 -2.55 1.43
CA THR A 41 20.36 -3.34 1.58
C THR A 41 20.13 -3.75 3.03
N GLY A 42 21.18 -4.21 3.73
CA GLY A 42 21.07 -4.55 5.15
C GLY A 42 20.73 -3.35 6.02
N LEU A 43 21.35 -2.18 5.77
CA LEU A 43 21.04 -0.95 6.50
C LEU A 43 19.62 -0.47 6.23
N PHE A 44 19.13 -0.55 4.98
CA PHE A 44 17.77 -0.19 4.62
C PHE A 44 16.74 -1.02 5.41
N TRP A 45 16.87 -2.34 5.42
CA TRP A 45 15.96 -3.22 6.15
C TRP A 45 16.11 -3.08 7.67
N LEU A 46 17.32 -2.76 8.17
CA LEU A 46 17.53 -2.46 9.58
C LEU A 46 16.80 -1.20 10.02
N LEU A 47 16.92 -0.09 9.26
CA LEU A 47 16.22 1.16 9.55
C LEU A 47 14.69 0.96 9.50
N TYR A 48 14.22 0.16 8.54
CA TYR A 48 12.81 -0.15 8.43
C TYR A 48 12.31 -1.02 9.60
N SER A 49 13.11 -1.99 10.02
CA SER A 49 12.86 -2.76 11.26
C SER A 49 12.74 -1.87 12.49
N VAL A 50 13.67 -0.93 12.67
CA VAL A 50 13.64 0.04 13.77
C VAL A 50 12.35 0.88 13.73
N SER A 51 11.94 1.32 12.55
CA SER A 51 10.68 2.07 12.37
C SER A 51 9.45 1.23 12.77
N PHE A 52 9.43 -0.07 12.47
CA PHE A 52 8.34 -0.95 12.89
C PHE A 52 8.34 -1.27 14.37
N ILE A 53 9.51 -1.58 14.97
CA ILE A 53 9.61 -1.98 16.38
C ILE A 53 9.41 -0.77 17.30
N PHE A 54 10.01 0.36 16.96
CA PHE A 54 10.09 1.51 17.87
C PHE A 54 9.30 2.72 17.40
N GLY A 55 8.68 2.68 16.21
CA GLY A 55 8.02 3.83 15.60
C GLY A 55 6.97 4.50 16.51
N SER A 56 6.20 3.73 17.27
CA SER A 56 5.22 4.27 18.23
C SER A 56 5.86 4.95 19.45
N TYR A 57 7.13 4.68 19.72
CA TYR A 57 7.87 5.21 20.89
C TYR A 57 8.85 6.33 20.51
N LEU A 58 9.22 6.42 19.24
CA LEU A 58 10.11 7.45 18.71
C LEU A 58 9.35 8.77 18.46
N SER A 59 10.06 9.89 18.56
CA SER A 59 9.48 11.17 18.17
C SER A 59 9.18 11.22 16.67
N LYS A 60 8.27 12.10 16.25
CA LYS A 60 7.90 12.28 14.84
C LYS A 60 9.11 12.66 13.97
N GLU A 61 10.02 13.45 14.53
CA GLU A 61 11.26 13.90 13.88
C GLU A 61 12.20 12.73 13.63
N ILE A 62 12.39 11.85 14.63
CA ILE A 62 13.25 10.66 14.48
C ILE A 62 12.66 9.72 13.44
N ASN A 63 11.36 9.47 13.46
CA ASN A 63 10.70 8.68 12.45
C ASN A 63 10.86 9.29 11.04
N GLY A 64 10.78 10.61 10.92
CA GLY A 64 11.05 11.32 9.67
C GLY A 64 12.49 11.10 9.19
N TRP A 65 13.47 11.20 10.07
CA TRP A 65 14.88 10.97 9.74
C TRP A 65 15.17 9.53 9.32
N LEU A 66 14.49 8.53 9.92
CA LEU A 66 14.61 7.13 9.47
C LEU A 66 14.14 6.98 8.01
N VAL A 67 13.01 7.59 7.63
CA VAL A 67 12.51 7.55 6.26
C VAL A 67 13.46 8.27 5.30
N ILE A 68 13.99 9.43 5.68
CA ILE A 68 14.97 10.19 4.87
C ILE A 68 16.25 9.37 4.68
N ALA A 69 16.76 8.71 5.73
CA ALA A 69 17.94 7.85 5.64
C ALA A 69 17.70 6.65 4.70
N MET A 70 16.53 6.00 4.78
CA MET A 70 16.17 4.95 3.84
C MET A 70 16.09 5.47 2.39
N ALA A 71 15.47 6.62 2.17
CA ALA A 71 15.39 7.25 0.85
C ALA A 71 16.79 7.61 0.32
N ALA A 72 17.71 8.08 1.16
CA ALA A 72 19.09 8.37 0.78
C ALA A 72 19.83 7.11 0.30
N ILE A 73 19.65 5.95 0.98
CA ILE A 73 20.24 4.67 0.54
C ILE A 73 19.74 4.30 -0.87
N VAL A 74 18.45 4.53 -1.16
CA VAL A 74 17.87 4.29 -2.49
C VAL A 74 18.47 5.24 -3.53
N LEU A 75 18.55 6.54 -3.22
CA LEU A 75 19.09 7.57 -4.12
C LEU A 75 20.54 7.30 -4.52
N VAL A 76 21.37 6.84 -3.59
CA VAL A 76 22.76 6.47 -3.89
C VAL A 76 22.90 5.07 -4.50
N LYS A 77 21.77 4.45 -4.89
CA LYS A 77 21.71 3.11 -5.55
C LYS A 77 22.41 2.01 -4.77
N GLN A 78 22.36 2.07 -3.44
CA GLN A 78 22.93 1.05 -2.54
C GLN A 78 21.90 -0.01 -2.11
N LEU A 79 20.69 0.00 -2.68
CA LEU A 79 19.68 -1.02 -2.52
C LEU A 79 19.64 -1.92 -3.76
N GLY A 80 19.62 -3.22 -3.57
CA GLY A 80 19.58 -4.17 -4.69
C GLY A 80 19.09 -5.55 -4.28
N LYS A 81 18.84 -6.38 -5.29
CA LYS A 81 18.47 -7.77 -5.09
C LYS A 81 19.71 -8.62 -4.82
N GLY A 82 19.60 -9.57 -3.88
CA GLY A 82 20.58 -10.62 -3.68
C GLY A 82 20.52 -11.69 -4.77
N HIS A 83 21.53 -12.57 -4.80
CA HIS A 83 21.45 -13.82 -5.55
C HIS A 83 20.67 -14.84 -4.72
N TYR A 84 19.61 -15.35 -5.30
CA TYR A 84 18.74 -16.34 -4.66
C TYR A 84 18.77 -17.64 -5.46
N PHE A 85 18.74 -18.76 -4.72
CA PHE A 85 18.58 -20.07 -5.34
C PHE A 85 17.15 -20.18 -5.87
N GLU A 86 17.03 -20.42 -7.17
CA GLU A 86 15.76 -20.73 -7.80
C GLU A 86 15.60 -22.24 -7.96
N SER A 87 14.43 -22.75 -7.55
CA SER A 87 14.10 -24.16 -7.79
C SER A 87 14.00 -24.44 -9.30
N PRO A 88 14.47 -25.61 -9.77
CA PRO A 88 14.38 -26.00 -11.17
C PRO A 88 12.94 -25.91 -11.69
N ILE A 89 12.79 -25.52 -12.96
CA ILE A 89 11.48 -25.36 -13.61
C ILE A 89 10.67 -26.67 -13.56
N GLU A 90 11.35 -27.81 -13.72
CA GLU A 90 10.72 -29.13 -13.66
C GLU A 90 10.12 -29.43 -12.30
N PHE A 91 10.83 -29.07 -11.22
CA PHE A 91 10.30 -29.16 -9.85
C PHE A 91 9.08 -28.27 -9.68
N LYS A 92 9.14 -26.99 -10.11
CA LYS A 92 8.01 -26.06 -10.04
C LYS A 92 6.78 -26.60 -10.80
N LYS A 93 6.96 -27.20 -11.98
CA LYS A 93 5.88 -27.81 -12.77
C LYS A 93 5.29 -29.04 -12.08
N GLY A 94 6.13 -29.92 -11.54
CA GLY A 94 5.69 -31.11 -10.80
C GLY A 94 4.86 -30.74 -9.57
N GLU A 95 5.32 -29.77 -8.79
CA GLU A 95 4.60 -29.29 -7.61
C GLU A 95 3.31 -28.55 -7.99
N ALA A 96 3.29 -27.80 -9.08
CA ALA A 96 2.07 -27.14 -9.57
C ALA A 96 0.97 -28.15 -9.92
N VAL A 97 1.34 -29.28 -10.55
CA VAL A 97 0.39 -30.36 -10.84
C VAL A 97 -0.06 -31.06 -9.56
N ARG A 98 0.85 -31.31 -8.60
CA ARG A 98 0.54 -31.96 -7.32
C ARG A 98 -0.41 -31.12 -6.45
N ILE A 99 -0.16 -29.83 -6.36
CA ILE A 99 -0.88 -28.92 -5.45
C ILE A 99 -2.17 -28.42 -6.13
N GLY A 100 -2.14 -28.12 -7.43
CA GLY A 100 -3.28 -27.60 -8.17
C GLY A 100 -3.86 -26.32 -7.55
N ASN A 101 -5.18 -26.23 -7.54
CA ASN A 101 -5.89 -25.03 -7.03
C ASN A 101 -5.81 -24.84 -5.51
N ILE A 102 -5.35 -25.85 -4.76
CA ILE A 102 -5.21 -25.75 -3.29
C ILE A 102 -4.19 -24.66 -2.90
N ILE A 103 -3.26 -24.31 -3.83
CA ILE A 103 -2.29 -23.22 -3.62
C ILE A 103 -2.94 -21.85 -3.35
N PHE A 104 -4.19 -21.66 -3.74
CA PHE A 104 -4.91 -20.41 -3.49
C PHE A 104 -5.51 -20.32 -2.07
N ILE A 105 -5.57 -21.43 -1.31
CA ILE A 105 -6.12 -21.45 0.04
C ILE A 105 -5.44 -20.45 0.98
N PRO A 106 -4.10 -20.37 1.06
CA PRO A 106 -3.44 -19.36 1.91
C PRO A 106 -3.86 -17.93 1.58
N ALA A 107 -3.98 -17.59 0.31
CA ALA A 107 -4.40 -16.25 -0.11
C ALA A 107 -5.87 -15.96 0.29
N LEU A 108 -6.77 -16.92 0.14
CA LEU A 108 -8.16 -16.81 0.58
C LEU A 108 -8.25 -16.68 2.10
N LEU A 109 -7.45 -17.43 2.85
CA LEU A 109 -7.40 -17.35 4.32
C LEU A 109 -7.01 -15.94 4.79
N VAL A 110 -6.08 -15.27 4.11
CA VAL A 110 -5.72 -13.88 4.45
C VAL A 110 -6.96 -12.98 4.37
N GLY A 111 -7.72 -13.03 3.29
CA GLY A 111 -8.91 -12.21 3.11
C GLY A 111 -10.02 -12.53 4.12
N ILE A 112 -10.36 -13.81 4.24
CA ILE A 112 -11.45 -14.29 5.10
C ILE A 112 -11.17 -13.98 6.58
N ILE A 113 -9.99 -14.32 7.08
CA ILE A 113 -9.64 -14.12 8.50
C ILE A 113 -9.55 -12.64 8.82
N THR A 114 -8.94 -11.83 7.93
CA THR A 114 -8.88 -10.36 8.09
C THR A 114 -10.28 -9.77 8.19
N PHE A 115 -11.18 -10.20 7.31
CA PHE A 115 -12.58 -9.75 7.32
C PHE A 115 -13.29 -10.16 8.62
N ILE A 116 -13.19 -11.42 9.01
CA ILE A 116 -13.84 -11.93 10.24
C ILE A 116 -13.33 -11.14 11.46
N ILE A 117 -12.03 -11.00 11.62
CA ILE A 117 -11.47 -10.29 12.79
C ILE A 117 -11.80 -8.80 12.73
N GLY A 118 -11.69 -8.17 11.58
CA GLY A 118 -11.95 -6.73 11.42
C GLY A 118 -13.42 -6.36 11.60
N PHE A 119 -14.35 -7.23 11.22
CA PHE A 119 -15.78 -6.98 11.28
C PHE A 119 -16.43 -7.44 12.60
N PHE A 120 -16.07 -8.63 13.08
CA PHE A 120 -16.72 -9.24 14.25
C PHE A 120 -15.98 -9.02 15.57
N THR A 121 -14.77 -8.43 15.55
CA THR A 121 -14.00 -8.17 16.77
C THR A 121 -13.59 -6.70 16.90
N LYS A 122 -13.22 -6.30 18.12
CA LYS A 122 -12.70 -4.95 18.39
C LYS A 122 -11.19 -4.80 18.09
N LEU A 123 -10.55 -5.85 17.56
CA LEU A 123 -9.11 -5.85 17.30
C LEU A 123 -8.74 -5.02 16.05
N GLY A 124 -9.67 -4.87 15.12
CA GLY A 124 -9.46 -4.12 13.88
C GLY A 124 -8.80 -4.94 12.76
N ALA A 125 -8.95 -4.45 11.52
CA ALA A 125 -8.53 -5.18 10.32
C ALA A 125 -7.00 -5.36 10.21
N LEU A 126 -6.20 -4.43 10.70
CA LEU A 126 -4.72 -4.55 10.65
C LEU A 126 -4.19 -5.66 11.56
N VAL A 127 -4.78 -5.82 12.74
CA VAL A 127 -4.45 -6.95 13.63
C VAL A 127 -4.92 -8.25 12.99
N GLY A 128 -6.13 -8.22 12.42
CA GLY A 128 -6.68 -9.35 11.65
C GLY A 128 -5.74 -9.78 10.53
N LEU A 129 -5.17 -8.83 9.78
CA LEU A 129 -4.21 -9.11 8.72
C LEU A 129 -2.94 -9.78 9.25
N GLY A 130 -2.40 -9.32 10.38
CA GLY A 130 -1.23 -9.94 11.01
C GLY A 130 -1.49 -11.40 11.41
N ILE A 131 -2.62 -11.66 12.08
CA ILE A 131 -3.02 -13.02 12.48
C ILE A 131 -3.26 -13.89 11.22
N ALA A 132 -3.95 -13.34 10.23
CA ALA A 132 -4.24 -14.03 8.97
C ALA A 132 -2.95 -14.41 8.23
N ALA A 133 -1.94 -13.53 8.21
CA ALA A 133 -0.65 -13.81 7.59
C ALA A 133 0.08 -14.99 8.26
N ILE A 134 0.05 -15.07 9.58
CA ILE A 134 0.67 -16.19 10.33
C ILE A 134 -0.05 -17.50 9.98
N ILE A 135 -1.38 -17.52 9.99
CA ILE A 135 -2.18 -18.71 9.67
C ILE A 135 -1.97 -19.11 8.20
N ALA A 136 -1.98 -18.15 7.29
CA ALA A 136 -1.74 -18.38 5.86
C ALA A 136 -0.34 -18.92 5.59
N MET A 137 0.70 -18.43 6.30
CA MET A 137 2.05 -18.98 6.22
C MET A 137 2.07 -20.45 6.68
N GLY A 138 1.43 -20.76 7.81
CA GLY A 138 1.31 -22.15 8.28
C GLY A 138 0.62 -23.06 7.26
N ALA A 139 -0.50 -22.59 6.69
CA ALA A 139 -1.22 -23.30 5.63
C ALA A 139 -0.37 -23.49 4.36
N ALA A 140 0.36 -22.45 3.95
CA ALA A 140 1.26 -22.51 2.79
C ALA A 140 2.36 -23.56 3.01
N LEU A 141 3.03 -23.53 4.17
CA LEU A 141 4.08 -24.52 4.51
C LEU A 141 3.52 -25.95 4.56
N TYR A 142 2.33 -26.13 5.10
CA TYR A 142 1.65 -27.44 5.16
C TYR A 142 1.32 -27.97 3.75
N ILE A 143 0.73 -27.14 2.89
CA ILE A 143 0.32 -27.50 1.52
C ILE A 143 1.56 -27.80 0.64
N THR A 144 2.57 -26.94 0.73
CA THR A 144 3.79 -27.08 -0.08
C THR A 144 4.77 -28.10 0.50
N LYS A 145 4.54 -28.60 1.71
CA LYS A 145 5.50 -29.42 2.48
C LYS A 145 6.86 -28.74 2.63
N GLY A 146 6.86 -27.39 2.58
CA GLY A 146 8.06 -26.57 2.71
C GLY A 146 8.55 -26.48 4.15
N SER A 147 9.84 -26.23 4.32
CA SER A 147 10.41 -25.94 5.64
C SER A 147 10.25 -24.44 6.00
N PHE A 148 10.24 -24.15 7.28
CA PHE A 148 10.20 -22.76 7.77
C PHE A 148 11.38 -21.93 7.23
N ASN A 149 12.57 -22.52 7.14
CA ASN A 149 13.76 -21.88 6.58
C ASN A 149 13.57 -21.51 5.11
N GLN A 150 12.95 -22.37 4.31
CA GLN A 150 12.58 -22.07 2.90
C GLN A 150 11.60 -20.89 2.84
N GLY A 151 10.60 -20.85 3.73
CA GLY A 151 9.67 -19.73 3.82
C GLY A 151 10.37 -18.39 4.09
N PHE A 152 11.38 -18.38 4.98
CA PHE A 152 12.19 -17.19 5.24
C PHE A 152 13.07 -16.78 4.06
N HIS A 153 13.68 -17.74 3.35
CA HIS A 153 14.47 -17.44 2.15
C HIS A 153 13.62 -16.86 1.03
N GLU A 154 12.42 -17.42 0.79
CA GLU A 154 11.48 -16.88 -0.19
C GLU A 154 10.94 -15.50 0.25
N GLY A 155 10.63 -15.33 1.52
CA GLY A 155 10.22 -14.04 2.07
C GLY A 155 11.25 -12.94 1.84
N ARG A 156 12.54 -13.26 2.07
CA ARG A 156 13.64 -12.34 1.77
C ARG A 156 13.74 -12.02 0.29
N ARG A 157 13.64 -13.03 -0.59
CA ARG A 157 13.66 -12.83 -2.05
C ARG A 157 12.55 -11.86 -2.49
N LEU A 158 11.34 -12.07 -1.97
CA LEU A 158 10.18 -11.22 -2.29
C LEU A 158 10.35 -9.80 -1.75
N ILE A 159 10.83 -9.62 -0.53
CA ILE A 159 11.07 -8.29 0.05
C ILE A 159 12.15 -7.53 -0.71
N ASP A 160 13.25 -8.18 -1.10
CA ASP A 160 14.28 -7.55 -1.92
C ASP A 160 13.77 -7.21 -3.34
N ALA A 161 12.80 -7.98 -3.87
CA ALA A 161 12.12 -7.66 -5.13
C ALA A 161 11.23 -6.41 -5.00
N ILE A 162 10.52 -6.25 -3.89
CA ILE A 162 9.75 -5.04 -3.54
C ILE A 162 10.69 -3.83 -3.40
N GLY A 163 11.80 -4.02 -2.69
CA GLY A 163 12.88 -3.04 -2.57
C GLY A 163 12.41 -1.67 -2.07
N TRP A 164 12.81 -0.62 -2.77
CA TRP A 164 12.51 0.78 -2.40
C TRP A 164 11.01 1.11 -2.37
N THR A 165 10.18 0.36 -3.08
CA THR A 165 8.74 0.62 -3.09
C THR A 165 8.08 0.37 -1.73
N ALA A 166 8.77 -0.34 -0.83
CA ALA A 166 8.33 -0.54 0.55
C ALA A 166 8.13 0.77 1.32
N ILE A 167 8.96 1.80 1.08
CA ILE A 167 8.85 3.09 1.75
C ILE A 167 8.06 4.13 0.95
N LEU A 168 7.68 3.82 -0.30
CA LEU A 168 7.03 4.80 -1.18
C LEU A 168 5.71 5.31 -0.58
N SER A 169 4.90 4.44 0.02
CA SER A 169 3.64 4.84 0.65
C SER A 169 3.84 5.87 1.77
N GLN A 170 4.92 5.76 2.56
CA GLN A 170 5.25 6.71 3.62
C GLN A 170 5.68 8.06 3.04
N LEU A 171 6.51 8.05 1.99
CA LEU A 171 6.95 9.27 1.30
C LEU A 171 5.76 10.01 0.67
N LEU A 172 4.84 9.28 0.04
CA LEU A 172 3.65 9.88 -0.58
C LEU A 172 2.66 10.41 0.46
N ALA A 173 2.53 9.74 1.61
CA ALA A 173 1.73 10.26 2.73
C ALA A 173 2.31 11.57 3.27
N ALA A 174 3.63 11.66 3.41
CA ALA A 174 4.31 12.90 3.80
C ALA A 174 4.11 14.02 2.75
N LEU A 175 4.19 13.71 1.45
CA LEU A 175 3.90 14.65 0.37
C LEU A 175 2.45 15.17 0.45
N GLY A 176 1.48 14.28 0.70
CA GLY A 176 0.08 14.66 0.90
C GLY A 176 -0.12 15.61 2.07
N TYR A 177 0.57 15.37 3.17
CA TYR A 177 0.56 16.27 4.32
C TYR A 177 1.14 17.65 3.98
N LEU A 178 2.27 17.70 3.25
CA LEU A 178 2.88 18.95 2.79
C LEU A 178 1.95 19.73 1.87
N PHE A 179 1.25 19.07 0.94
CA PHE A 179 0.26 19.72 0.07
C PHE A 179 -0.89 20.35 0.86
N ASN A 180 -1.33 19.66 1.93
CA ASN A 180 -2.37 20.19 2.81
C ASN A 180 -1.87 21.45 3.54
N LEU A 181 -0.67 21.42 4.12
CA LEU A 181 -0.05 22.57 4.79
C LEU A 181 0.19 23.74 3.84
N ALA A 182 0.59 23.46 2.60
CA ALA A 182 0.82 24.47 1.56
C ALA A 182 -0.50 25.10 1.04
N GLY A 183 -1.65 24.63 1.50
CA GLY A 183 -2.94 25.18 1.09
C GLY A 183 -3.33 24.88 -0.35
N VAL A 184 -2.76 23.80 -0.94
CA VAL A 184 -3.04 23.37 -2.32
C VAL A 184 -4.53 23.15 -2.54
N GLY A 185 -5.25 22.64 -1.53
CA GLY A 185 -6.71 22.47 -1.60
C GLY A 185 -7.47 23.78 -1.86
N LYS A 186 -7.03 24.93 -1.28
CA LYS A 186 -7.62 26.25 -1.53
C LYS A 186 -7.40 26.70 -2.97
N ILE A 187 -6.21 26.49 -3.51
CA ILE A 187 -5.88 26.84 -4.90
C ILE A 187 -6.75 26.02 -5.87
N ILE A 188 -6.92 24.73 -5.59
CA ILE A 188 -7.78 23.84 -6.39
C ILE A 188 -9.23 24.33 -6.33
N SER A 189 -9.75 24.62 -5.13
CA SER A 189 -11.11 25.14 -4.96
C SER A 189 -11.36 26.40 -5.78
N SER A 190 -10.43 27.35 -5.71
CA SER A 190 -10.52 28.58 -6.49
C SER A 190 -10.44 28.35 -7.99
N ALA A 191 -9.55 27.48 -8.44
CA ALA A 191 -9.41 27.11 -9.84
C ALA A 191 -10.67 26.41 -10.39
N VAL A 192 -11.23 25.47 -9.63
CA VAL A 192 -12.46 24.78 -10.03
C VAL A 192 -13.64 25.75 -10.04
N ALA A 193 -13.80 26.60 -9.01
CA ALA A 193 -14.87 27.58 -8.96
C ALA A 193 -14.82 28.63 -10.09
N SER A 194 -13.63 28.90 -10.68
CA SER A 194 -13.48 29.80 -11.82
C SER A 194 -13.93 29.21 -13.15
N VAL A 195 -13.97 27.88 -13.28
CA VAL A 195 -14.25 27.17 -14.54
C VAL A 195 -15.60 26.43 -14.47
N VAL A 196 -15.95 25.92 -13.29
CA VAL A 196 -17.14 25.10 -13.09
C VAL A 196 -18.25 25.94 -12.46
N PRO A 197 -19.38 26.19 -13.18
CA PRO A 197 -20.53 26.88 -12.61
C PRO A 197 -21.10 26.10 -11.42
N ALA A 198 -21.20 26.73 -10.27
CA ALA A 198 -21.67 26.07 -9.03
C ALA A 198 -23.11 25.54 -9.17
N ASP A 199 -23.93 26.16 -10.00
CA ASP A 199 -25.33 25.76 -10.25
C ASP A 199 -25.46 24.47 -11.09
N ASN A 200 -24.39 24.06 -11.79
CA ASN A 200 -24.40 22.86 -12.61
C ASN A 200 -23.87 21.67 -11.82
N VAL A 201 -24.77 20.96 -11.12
CA VAL A 201 -24.47 19.79 -10.29
C VAL A 201 -23.65 18.74 -11.05
N PHE A 202 -23.99 18.47 -12.31
CA PHE A 202 -23.28 17.45 -13.11
C PHE A 202 -21.82 17.83 -13.33
N LEU A 203 -21.54 19.09 -13.70
CA LEU A 203 -20.16 19.54 -13.88
C LEU A 203 -19.36 19.55 -12.58
N VAL A 204 -19.98 19.86 -11.46
CA VAL A 204 -19.35 19.79 -10.13
C VAL A 204 -19.01 18.34 -9.78
N VAL A 205 -19.91 17.39 -10.05
CA VAL A 205 -19.66 15.95 -9.84
C VAL A 205 -18.50 15.48 -10.70
N VAL A 206 -18.47 15.85 -11.98
CA VAL A 206 -17.37 15.50 -12.90
C VAL A 206 -16.06 16.09 -12.41
N ALA A 207 -16.03 17.37 -12.01
CA ALA A 207 -14.84 18.01 -11.48
C ALA A 207 -14.34 17.33 -10.19
N TYR A 208 -15.25 16.94 -9.31
CA TYR A 208 -14.91 16.23 -8.08
C TYR A 208 -14.33 14.87 -8.36
N CYS A 209 -14.97 14.02 -9.17
CA CYS A 209 -14.49 12.69 -9.51
C CYS A 209 -13.15 12.73 -10.27
N ILE A 210 -13.01 13.62 -11.26
CA ILE A 210 -11.76 13.80 -12.02
C ILE A 210 -10.65 14.34 -11.10
N GLY A 211 -10.98 15.31 -10.24
CA GLY A 211 -10.08 15.82 -9.22
C GLY A 211 -9.55 14.69 -8.32
N MET A 212 -10.43 13.82 -7.84
CA MET A 212 -10.05 12.63 -7.06
C MET A 212 -9.07 11.75 -7.82
N VAL A 213 -9.34 11.46 -9.08
CA VAL A 213 -8.46 10.63 -9.94
C VAL A 213 -7.09 11.28 -10.13
N ILE A 214 -7.06 12.54 -10.58
CA ILE A 214 -5.80 13.25 -10.88
C ILE A 214 -4.92 13.36 -9.64
N PHE A 215 -5.49 13.78 -8.50
CA PHE A 215 -4.72 13.91 -7.28
C PHE A 215 -4.28 12.57 -6.71
N THR A 216 -5.09 11.53 -6.84
CA THR A 216 -4.67 10.18 -6.49
C THR A 216 -3.53 9.71 -7.39
N MET A 217 -3.57 10.02 -8.68
CA MET A 217 -2.45 9.67 -9.59
C MET A 217 -1.15 10.38 -9.21
N ILE A 218 -1.21 11.63 -8.79
CA ILE A 218 -0.05 12.42 -8.34
C ILE A 218 0.46 11.91 -7.00
N MET A 219 -0.43 11.68 -6.05
CA MET A 219 -0.09 11.33 -4.66
C MET A 219 0.09 9.82 -4.44
N GLY A 220 -0.33 8.98 -5.41
CA GLY A 220 -0.30 7.52 -5.27
C GLY A 220 -1.21 6.95 -4.18
N ASN A 221 -2.04 7.78 -3.55
CA ASN A 221 -2.87 7.41 -2.40
C ASN A 221 -4.22 8.12 -2.44
N ALA A 222 -5.30 7.34 -2.57
CA ALA A 222 -6.65 7.86 -2.64
C ALA A 222 -7.11 8.52 -1.33
N PHE A 223 -6.66 8.06 -0.16
CA PHE A 223 -7.05 8.68 1.13
C PHE A 223 -6.48 10.09 1.29
N ALA A 224 -5.23 10.29 0.87
CA ALA A 224 -4.60 11.61 0.91
C ALA A 224 -5.26 12.57 -0.09
N ALA A 225 -5.55 12.12 -1.29
CA ALA A 225 -6.30 12.88 -2.30
C ALA A 225 -7.72 13.21 -1.80
N PHE A 226 -8.39 12.24 -1.15
CA PHE A 226 -9.74 12.40 -0.61
C PHE A 226 -9.83 13.55 0.39
N ALA A 227 -8.96 13.58 1.38
CA ALA A 227 -8.97 14.65 2.39
C ALA A 227 -8.88 16.04 1.74
N MET A 228 -8.02 16.18 0.72
CA MET A 228 -7.76 17.44 0.02
C MET A 228 -8.92 17.82 -0.92
N ILE A 229 -9.31 16.94 -1.83
CA ILE A 229 -10.28 17.25 -2.88
C ILE A 229 -11.71 17.31 -2.32
N THR A 230 -12.03 16.50 -1.32
CA THR A 230 -13.32 16.58 -0.64
C THR A 230 -13.50 17.90 0.08
N SER A 231 -12.46 18.39 0.77
CA SER A 231 -12.52 19.72 1.42
C SER A 231 -12.54 20.87 0.42
N ALA A 232 -11.92 20.70 -0.76
CA ALA A 232 -11.84 21.73 -1.79
C ALA A 232 -13.10 21.83 -2.67
N ILE A 233 -13.72 20.71 -3.01
CA ILE A 233 -14.84 20.62 -3.97
C ILE A 233 -16.06 19.94 -3.32
N GLY A 234 -15.91 18.74 -2.79
CA GLY A 234 -17.00 17.91 -2.32
C GLY A 234 -17.87 18.60 -1.27
N VAL A 235 -17.25 19.09 -0.19
CA VAL A 235 -17.99 19.74 0.91
C VAL A 235 -18.60 21.08 0.47
N PRO A 236 -17.86 22.07 -0.06
CA PRO A 236 -18.45 23.37 -0.38
C PRO A 236 -19.45 23.30 -1.52
N MET A 237 -19.18 22.56 -2.58
CA MET A 237 -19.97 22.62 -3.79
C MET A 237 -21.08 21.55 -3.88
N LEU A 238 -20.95 20.40 -3.20
CA LEU A 238 -21.98 19.36 -3.23
C LEU A 238 -22.77 19.28 -1.93
N VAL A 239 -22.08 19.26 -0.78
CA VAL A 239 -22.80 19.16 0.51
C VAL A 239 -23.46 20.47 0.88
N VAL A 240 -22.72 21.59 0.91
CA VAL A 240 -23.22 22.87 1.37
C VAL A 240 -24.14 23.52 0.34
N ALA A 241 -23.72 23.55 -0.94
CA ALA A 241 -24.49 24.25 -1.99
C ALA A 241 -25.71 23.45 -2.48
N HIS A 242 -25.62 22.12 -2.55
CA HIS A 242 -26.68 21.26 -3.12
C HIS A 242 -27.33 20.31 -2.12
N GLY A 243 -26.90 20.31 -0.84
CA GLY A 243 -27.51 19.48 0.20
C GLY A 243 -27.23 17.97 0.05
N ALA A 244 -26.21 17.57 -0.71
CA ALA A 244 -25.86 16.18 -0.96
C ALA A 244 -25.50 15.45 0.35
N ASN A 245 -25.82 14.16 0.43
CA ASN A 245 -25.46 13.34 1.58
C ASN A 245 -23.93 13.13 1.63
N PRO A 246 -23.24 13.64 2.68
CA PRO A 246 -21.77 13.56 2.75
C PRO A 246 -21.23 12.13 2.79
N ALA A 247 -21.96 11.18 3.36
CA ALA A 247 -21.54 9.79 3.42
C ALA A 247 -21.59 9.12 2.04
N ALA A 248 -22.67 9.38 1.28
CA ALA A 248 -22.83 8.81 -0.06
C ALA A 248 -21.78 9.36 -1.03
N ILE A 249 -21.66 10.69 -1.13
CA ILE A 249 -20.68 11.31 -2.03
C ILE A 249 -19.25 11.01 -1.62
N GLY A 250 -18.96 10.93 -0.32
CA GLY A 250 -17.64 10.58 0.20
C GLY A 250 -17.24 9.15 -0.19
N ALA A 251 -18.15 8.18 -0.04
CA ALA A 251 -17.90 6.80 -0.44
C ALA A 251 -17.63 6.68 -1.96
N ILE A 252 -18.45 7.33 -2.79
CA ILE A 252 -18.28 7.28 -4.25
C ILE A 252 -17.01 8.02 -4.68
N ALA A 253 -16.68 9.14 -4.03
CA ALA A 253 -15.42 9.85 -4.28
C ALA A 253 -14.19 9.00 -3.98
N MET A 254 -14.21 8.21 -2.90
CA MET A 254 -13.15 7.23 -2.62
C MET A 254 -13.04 6.19 -3.72
N LEU A 255 -14.17 5.67 -4.25
CA LEU A 255 -14.17 4.74 -5.38
C LEU A 255 -13.59 5.39 -6.65
N ALA A 256 -13.92 6.66 -6.92
CA ALA A 256 -13.31 7.43 -8.01
C ALA A 256 -11.79 7.59 -7.78
N GLY A 257 -11.36 7.88 -6.56
CA GLY A 257 -9.94 7.92 -6.19
C GLY A 257 -9.23 6.59 -6.46
N TYR A 258 -9.85 5.46 -6.15
CA TYR A 258 -9.29 4.14 -6.47
C TYR A 258 -9.13 3.90 -7.97
N CYS A 259 -9.99 4.47 -8.83
CA CYS A 259 -9.73 4.45 -10.27
C CYS A 259 -8.40 5.13 -10.60
N GLY A 260 -8.05 6.22 -9.91
CA GLY A 260 -6.75 6.87 -10.00
C GLY A 260 -5.59 5.98 -9.57
N THR A 261 -5.74 5.20 -8.49
CA THR A 261 -4.68 4.27 -8.06
C THR A 261 -4.35 3.20 -9.09
N LEU A 262 -5.35 2.73 -9.85
CA LEU A 262 -5.16 1.74 -10.90
C LEU A 262 -4.40 2.28 -12.12
N MET A 263 -4.35 3.60 -12.29
CA MET A 263 -3.78 4.27 -13.47
C MET A 263 -2.39 4.85 -13.26
N THR A 264 -1.80 4.73 -12.08
CA THR A 264 -0.53 5.39 -11.74
C THR A 264 0.52 4.44 -11.17
N PRO A 265 1.80 4.54 -11.59
CA PRO A 265 2.88 3.80 -10.94
C PRO A 265 3.16 4.32 -9.52
N MET A 266 2.69 5.52 -9.14
CA MET A 266 2.87 6.07 -7.80
C MET A 266 2.14 5.24 -6.75
N ALA A 267 1.03 4.58 -7.08
CA ALA A 267 0.39 3.57 -6.24
C ALA A 267 1.15 2.24 -6.32
N ALA A 268 2.38 2.22 -5.81
CA ALA A 268 3.33 1.14 -6.00
C ALA A 268 2.83 -0.23 -5.51
N ASN A 269 2.13 -0.27 -4.39
CA ASN A 269 1.55 -1.48 -3.81
C ASN A 269 0.52 -2.15 -4.74
N PHE A 270 -0.18 -1.39 -5.59
CA PHE A 270 -1.14 -1.93 -6.56
C PHE A 270 -0.52 -2.28 -7.92
N ASN A 271 0.53 -1.57 -8.33
CA ASN A 271 1.00 -1.60 -9.71
C ASN A 271 2.45 -2.07 -9.85
N ILE A 272 3.38 -1.61 -9.01
CA ILE A 272 4.80 -1.93 -9.13
C ILE A 272 5.16 -3.19 -8.34
N VAL A 273 4.60 -3.35 -7.14
CA VAL A 273 4.84 -4.55 -6.33
C VAL A 273 4.36 -5.82 -7.04
N PRO A 274 3.15 -5.91 -7.62
CA PRO A 274 2.75 -7.07 -8.40
C PRO A 274 3.67 -7.36 -9.60
N VAL A 275 4.11 -6.32 -10.31
CA VAL A 275 5.08 -6.48 -11.41
C VAL A 275 6.39 -7.09 -10.92
N ALA A 276 6.90 -6.62 -9.77
CA ALA A 276 8.14 -7.13 -9.19
C ALA A 276 7.99 -8.59 -8.70
N LEU A 277 6.86 -8.91 -8.05
CA LEU A 277 6.59 -10.25 -7.52
C LEU A 277 6.34 -11.28 -8.60
N LEU A 278 5.69 -10.88 -9.71
CA LEU A 278 5.41 -11.73 -10.87
C LEU A 278 6.56 -11.75 -11.90
N GLU A 279 7.66 -11.03 -11.62
CA GLU A 279 8.83 -10.93 -12.50
C GLU A 279 8.45 -10.55 -13.95
N MET A 280 7.48 -9.62 -14.08
CA MET A 280 6.96 -9.21 -15.38
C MET A 280 8.03 -8.41 -16.15
N ARG A 281 8.11 -8.65 -17.47
CA ARG A 281 9.02 -7.90 -18.36
C ARG A 281 8.57 -6.45 -18.57
N ASP A 282 7.26 -6.22 -18.65
CA ASP A 282 6.68 -4.90 -18.81
C ASP A 282 6.35 -4.30 -17.43
N GLN A 283 7.10 -3.28 -17.04
CA GLN A 283 6.90 -2.57 -15.76
C GLN A 283 5.53 -1.90 -15.63
N TYR A 284 4.87 -1.60 -16.74
CA TYR A 284 3.54 -1.00 -16.78
C TYR A 284 2.44 -2.00 -17.16
N GLY A 285 2.75 -3.29 -17.25
CA GLY A 285 1.82 -4.33 -17.69
C GLY A 285 0.54 -4.39 -16.87
N VAL A 286 0.66 -4.25 -15.54
CA VAL A 286 -0.49 -4.22 -14.62
C VAL A 286 -1.36 -2.98 -14.88
N ILE A 287 -0.76 -1.79 -14.99
CA ILE A 287 -1.49 -0.54 -15.29
C ILE A 287 -2.23 -0.64 -16.62
N LYS A 288 -1.55 -1.13 -17.67
CA LYS A 288 -2.16 -1.29 -19.00
C LYS A 288 -3.38 -2.22 -18.98
N ALA A 289 -3.31 -3.31 -18.20
CA ALA A 289 -4.42 -4.25 -18.05
C ALA A 289 -5.61 -3.65 -17.28
N GLN A 290 -5.34 -2.79 -16.30
CA GLN A 290 -6.36 -2.20 -15.44
C GLN A 290 -6.98 -0.92 -16.02
N LEU A 291 -6.27 -0.20 -16.88
CA LEU A 291 -6.68 1.10 -17.41
C LEU A 291 -8.09 1.12 -18.02
N PRO A 292 -8.50 0.18 -18.89
CA PRO A 292 -9.85 0.19 -19.46
C PRO A 292 -10.93 0.07 -18.39
N ILE A 293 -10.70 -0.81 -17.40
CA ILE A 293 -11.64 -1.04 -16.30
C ILE A 293 -11.73 0.22 -15.42
N ALA A 294 -10.60 0.84 -15.11
CA ALA A 294 -10.56 2.06 -14.31
C ALA A 294 -11.34 3.21 -14.96
N LEU A 295 -11.23 3.38 -16.28
CA LEU A 295 -11.98 4.40 -17.03
C LEU A 295 -13.49 4.12 -17.04
N ILE A 296 -13.91 2.88 -17.26
CA ILE A 296 -15.33 2.48 -17.18
C ILE A 296 -15.88 2.75 -15.78
N MET A 297 -15.14 2.33 -14.74
CA MET A 297 -15.56 2.53 -13.35
C MET A 297 -15.61 4.01 -12.97
N LEU A 298 -14.71 4.86 -13.51
CA LEU A 298 -14.78 6.30 -13.30
C LEU A 298 -16.08 6.88 -13.86
N VAL A 299 -16.45 6.51 -15.08
CA VAL A 299 -17.73 6.95 -15.68
C VAL A 299 -18.91 6.49 -14.84
N LEU A 300 -18.92 5.23 -14.39
CA LEU A 300 -19.96 4.71 -13.51
C LEU A 300 -20.02 5.44 -12.16
N ASN A 301 -18.88 5.79 -11.58
CA ASN A 301 -18.84 6.57 -10.33
C ASN A 301 -19.38 7.98 -10.51
N ILE A 302 -19.11 8.64 -11.66
CA ILE A 302 -19.69 9.96 -11.99
C ILE A 302 -21.22 9.86 -12.07
N LEU A 303 -21.74 8.88 -12.83
CA LEU A 303 -23.17 8.68 -12.97
C LEU A 303 -23.84 8.32 -11.64
N LEU A 304 -23.20 7.44 -10.86
CA LEU A 304 -23.69 7.01 -9.56
C LEU A 304 -23.73 8.20 -8.58
N MET A 305 -22.66 9.00 -8.53
CA MET A 305 -22.63 10.19 -7.66
C MET A 305 -23.70 11.18 -8.04
N TYR A 306 -23.89 11.44 -9.34
CA TYR A 306 -24.94 12.34 -9.84
C TYR A 306 -26.35 11.84 -9.48
N TYR A 307 -26.57 10.52 -9.47
CA TYR A 307 -27.84 9.92 -9.07
C TYR A 307 -28.18 10.08 -7.60
N PHE A 308 -27.14 10.12 -6.71
CA PHE A 308 -27.31 10.22 -5.25
C PHE A 308 -27.34 11.69 -4.71
N ILE A 309 -27.28 12.68 -5.59
CA ILE A 309 -27.45 14.10 -5.25
C ILE A 309 -28.86 14.57 -5.57
#